data_3b16f523174f6df50d84c17e648d1719
#
_entry.id   3b16f523174f6df50d84c17e648d1719
#
_cell.length_a   1.000
_cell.length_b   1.000
_cell.length_c   1.000
_cell.angle_alpha   90.00
_cell.angle_beta   90.00
_cell.angle_gamma   90.00
#
_symmetry.space_group_name_H-M   'P 1'
#
loop_
_entity.id
_entity.type
_entity.pdbx_description
1 polymer ?
#
loop_
_entity_poly.entity_id
_entity_poly.type
_entity_poly.pdbx_seq_one_letter_code
_entity_poly.pdbx_strand_id
1 'polypeptide(L)'
;MTTIDLHAEVFNPVYLPHLKNNARQQVFFGGASSGKSVFLAQRVVYDLLSGGRNYLIARQVGRTLRGSVFTEIQKVLGDWHVNELFSVNKSDMLITCENGYQAVFAGLDDVAKLKSLTPAKGAVTDVWVEEATEIERASIKELIKRQRGGSEKTPKRLTLSFNPILKAHWIYEEYFSPIAWADDQTEYRSDALTILRTTHKDNKFLTPDDVNDLESETDAYYRDVYTLGKWGVLGNVIFTNWVMADLDDPASEYYLPEAQRTNRRHGLDFGFSSDPAAVPFTHYDRARKRIYVYDELYETGLTNDVLAEILKTKQTRDIVIADSAEPKSIAELRARGVDVYPAHKGPDSVLFGIQ
;
A
#
# COMPACT_ATOMS: atom_id res chain seq x y z
N MET A 1 -29.80 -14.45 26.51
CA MET A 1 -29.01 -14.41 25.25
C MET A 1 -29.69 -13.41 24.33
N THR A 2 -29.03 -12.33 23.98
CA THR A 2 -29.55 -11.38 23.00
C THR A 2 -29.36 -11.99 21.61
N THR A 3 -30.44 -12.18 20.87
CA THR A 3 -30.38 -12.64 19.47
C THR A 3 -30.25 -11.41 18.60
N ILE A 4 -29.27 -11.40 17.69
CA ILE A 4 -29.04 -10.33 16.72
C ILE A 4 -29.33 -10.95 15.33
N ASP A 5 -30.37 -10.43 14.68
CA ASP A 5 -30.71 -10.82 13.32
C ASP A 5 -30.08 -9.83 12.34
N LEU A 6 -29.09 -10.30 11.58
CA LEU A 6 -28.48 -9.55 10.50
C LEU A 6 -29.10 -9.91 9.17
N HIS A 7 -29.82 -8.99 8.58
CA HIS A 7 -30.41 -9.17 7.26
C HIS A 7 -29.32 -9.07 6.17
N ALA A 8 -29.43 -9.91 5.14
CA ALA A 8 -28.49 -9.90 4.01
C ALA A 8 -28.42 -8.55 3.29
N GLU A 9 -29.47 -7.73 3.44
CA GLU A 9 -29.60 -6.42 2.81
C GLU A 9 -28.60 -5.38 3.32
N VAL A 10 -28.01 -5.55 4.49
CA VAL A 10 -26.97 -4.64 5.00
C VAL A 10 -25.63 -4.82 4.31
N PHE A 11 -25.48 -5.87 3.52
CA PHE A 11 -24.27 -6.17 2.75
C PHE A 11 -24.48 -5.91 1.26
N ASN A 12 -23.40 -5.58 0.57
CA ASN A 12 -23.36 -5.70 -0.87
C ASN A 12 -23.37 -7.18 -1.25
N PRO A 13 -24.22 -7.63 -2.19
CA PRO A 13 -24.40 -9.06 -2.50
C PRO A 13 -23.12 -9.81 -2.86
N VAL A 14 -22.19 -9.14 -3.56
CA VAL A 14 -20.89 -9.69 -3.98
C VAL A 14 -20.05 -10.19 -2.80
N TYR A 15 -20.19 -9.59 -1.62
CA TYR A 15 -19.41 -9.94 -0.44
C TYR A 15 -20.04 -11.02 0.45
N LEU A 16 -21.33 -11.28 0.34
CA LEU A 16 -22.01 -12.25 1.21
C LEU A 16 -21.35 -13.64 1.24
N PRO A 17 -20.91 -14.21 0.11
CA PRO A 17 -20.23 -15.51 0.11
C PRO A 17 -18.89 -15.51 0.88
N HIS A 18 -18.32 -14.30 1.11
CA HIS A 18 -17.03 -14.15 1.78
C HIS A 18 -17.15 -13.88 3.28
N LEU A 19 -18.35 -13.66 3.80
CA LEU A 19 -18.55 -13.38 5.23
C LEU A 19 -17.97 -14.48 6.13
N LYS A 20 -18.20 -15.75 5.74
CA LYS A 20 -17.72 -16.95 6.45
C LYS A 20 -16.53 -17.63 5.75
N ASN A 21 -15.86 -16.94 4.83
CA ASN A 21 -14.71 -17.50 4.13
C ASN A 21 -13.54 -17.74 5.09
N ASN A 22 -13.00 -18.96 5.06
CA ASN A 22 -11.90 -19.40 5.92
C ASN A 22 -10.59 -19.69 5.17
N ALA A 23 -10.49 -19.33 3.89
CA ALA A 23 -9.22 -19.42 3.17
C ALA A 23 -8.11 -18.68 3.95
N ARG A 24 -6.92 -19.29 3.99
CA ARG A 24 -5.78 -18.77 4.76
C ARG A 24 -5.36 -17.35 4.30
N GLN A 25 -5.42 -17.12 3.01
CA GLN A 25 -5.08 -15.85 2.37
C GLN A 25 -6.28 -15.31 1.61
N GLN A 26 -6.60 -14.07 1.79
CA GLN A 26 -7.76 -13.43 1.20
C GLN A 26 -7.36 -12.05 0.68
N VAL A 27 -7.61 -11.81 -0.58
CA VAL A 27 -7.28 -10.55 -1.27
C VAL A 27 -8.57 -9.92 -1.76
N PHE A 28 -8.90 -8.75 -1.22
CA PHE A 28 -10.03 -7.92 -1.66
C PHE A 28 -9.46 -6.67 -2.31
N PHE A 29 -9.54 -6.59 -3.63
CA PHE A 29 -8.97 -5.48 -4.37
C PHE A 29 -9.96 -4.90 -5.39
N GLY A 30 -9.66 -3.76 -5.93
CA GLY A 30 -10.51 -3.16 -6.97
C GLY A 30 -10.64 -1.66 -6.87
N GLY A 31 -11.67 -1.13 -7.53
CA GLY A 31 -11.90 0.31 -7.66
C GLY A 31 -12.23 1.01 -6.33
N ALA A 32 -12.17 2.33 -6.36
CA ALA A 32 -12.69 3.16 -5.28
C ALA A 32 -14.19 2.95 -5.12
N SER A 33 -14.70 3.26 -3.93
CA SER A 33 -16.14 3.18 -3.61
C SER A 33 -16.81 1.82 -3.86
N SER A 34 -16.01 0.74 -4.01
CA SER A 34 -16.56 -0.61 -4.23
C SER A 34 -17.11 -1.28 -2.98
N GLY A 35 -16.95 -0.66 -1.79
CA GLY A 35 -17.46 -1.19 -0.52
C GLY A 35 -16.54 -2.18 0.18
N LYS A 36 -15.29 -2.39 -0.29
CA LYS A 36 -14.31 -3.33 0.32
C LYS A 36 -14.11 -3.12 1.82
N SER A 37 -13.73 -1.90 2.20
CA SER A 37 -13.41 -1.57 3.61
C SER A 37 -14.64 -1.64 4.50
N VAL A 38 -15.82 -1.23 3.97
CA VAL A 38 -17.10 -1.36 4.68
C VAL A 38 -17.42 -2.82 4.95
N PHE A 39 -17.33 -3.69 3.93
CA PHE A 39 -17.55 -5.13 4.10
C PHE A 39 -16.57 -5.75 5.11
N LEU A 40 -15.30 -5.41 5.04
CA LEU A 40 -14.31 -5.94 5.97
C LEU A 40 -14.56 -5.47 7.40
N ALA A 41 -14.99 -4.21 7.60
CA ALA A 41 -15.44 -3.71 8.90
C ALA A 41 -16.69 -4.47 9.40
N GLN A 42 -17.67 -4.71 8.54
CA GLN A 42 -18.86 -5.51 8.84
C GLN A 42 -18.46 -6.94 9.26
N ARG A 43 -17.51 -7.56 8.54
CA ARG A 43 -17.01 -8.89 8.88
C ARG A 43 -16.30 -8.92 10.22
N VAL A 44 -15.51 -7.91 10.56
CA VAL A 44 -14.91 -7.78 11.90
C VAL A 44 -15.98 -7.78 12.97
N VAL A 45 -17.00 -6.95 12.85
CA VAL A 45 -18.09 -6.86 13.85
C VAL A 45 -18.83 -8.19 13.94
N TYR A 46 -19.18 -8.81 12.80
CA TYR A 46 -19.84 -10.10 12.74
C TYR A 46 -19.02 -11.21 13.45
N ASP A 47 -17.72 -11.28 13.18
CA ASP A 47 -16.84 -12.30 13.76
C ASP A 47 -16.64 -12.08 15.28
N LEU A 48 -16.52 -10.83 15.74
CA LEU A 48 -16.40 -10.50 17.15
C LEU A 48 -17.69 -10.88 17.92
N LEU A 49 -18.87 -10.59 17.36
CA LEU A 49 -20.15 -10.99 17.93
C LEU A 49 -20.31 -12.52 17.99
N SER A 50 -19.94 -13.19 16.92
CA SER A 50 -19.98 -14.66 16.82
C SER A 50 -18.99 -15.33 17.78
N GLY A 51 -17.93 -14.64 18.15
CA GLY A 51 -16.85 -15.13 19.02
C GLY A 51 -15.86 -16.07 18.34
N GLY A 52 -14.75 -16.33 19.02
CA GLY A 52 -13.70 -17.23 18.55
C GLY A 52 -12.60 -16.57 17.71
N ARG A 53 -12.76 -15.29 17.33
CA ARG A 53 -11.80 -14.55 16.50
C ARG A 53 -11.35 -13.27 17.15
N ASN A 54 -10.04 -13.00 17.07
CA ASN A 54 -9.44 -11.70 17.38
C ASN A 54 -8.73 -11.18 16.15
N TYR A 55 -8.84 -9.87 15.94
CA TYR A 55 -8.28 -9.17 14.79
C TYR A 55 -7.07 -8.33 15.17
N LEU A 56 -6.04 -8.40 14.34
CA LEU A 56 -5.01 -7.38 14.20
C LEU A 56 -5.25 -6.65 12.88
N ILE A 57 -5.60 -5.37 12.96
CA ILE A 57 -5.86 -4.53 11.80
C ILE A 57 -4.68 -3.59 11.64
N ALA A 58 -4.02 -3.64 10.49
CA ALA A 58 -2.79 -2.93 10.23
C ALA A 58 -2.84 -2.05 8.98
N ARG A 59 -2.11 -0.93 9.02
CA ARG A 59 -1.79 -0.07 7.89
C ARG A 59 -0.35 0.40 8.01
N GLN A 60 0.26 0.91 6.93
CA GLN A 60 1.64 1.41 6.96
C GLN A 60 1.81 2.46 8.06
N VAL A 61 0.93 3.45 8.13
CA VAL A 61 0.98 4.54 9.12
C VAL A 61 -0.17 4.41 10.13
N GLY A 62 0.15 4.17 11.40
CA GLY A 62 -0.85 3.90 12.45
C GLY A 62 -1.86 5.01 12.69
N ARG A 63 -1.45 6.29 12.58
CA ARG A 63 -2.34 7.44 12.78
C ARG A 63 -3.50 7.48 11.77
N THR A 64 -3.31 6.96 10.55
CA THR A 64 -4.33 6.97 9.50
C THR A 64 -5.46 5.97 9.78
N LEU A 65 -5.19 4.91 10.54
CA LEU A 65 -6.20 3.93 10.95
C LEU A 65 -7.36 4.55 11.73
N ARG A 66 -7.10 5.61 12.52
CA ARG A 66 -8.14 6.27 13.34
C ARG A 66 -9.23 6.91 12.49
N GLY A 67 -8.84 7.60 11.42
CA GLY A 67 -9.77 8.28 10.51
C GLY A 67 -10.36 7.37 9.43
N SER A 68 -9.85 6.16 9.28
CA SER A 68 -10.29 5.19 8.29
C SER A 68 -11.01 4.00 8.94
N VAL A 69 -10.36 2.85 8.99
CA VAL A 69 -10.95 1.56 9.40
C VAL A 69 -11.54 1.58 10.82
N PHE A 70 -10.88 2.27 11.76
CA PHE A 70 -11.38 2.35 13.13
C PHE A 70 -12.73 3.08 13.21
N THR A 71 -12.85 4.19 12.48
CA THR A 71 -14.12 4.93 12.35
C THR A 71 -15.16 4.12 11.59
N GLU A 72 -14.75 3.39 10.54
CA GLU A 72 -15.66 2.56 9.76
C GLU A 72 -16.28 1.45 10.60
N ILE A 73 -15.49 0.77 11.43
CA ILE A 73 -16.04 -0.24 12.36
C ILE A 73 -17.02 0.42 13.36
N GLN A 74 -16.72 1.62 13.87
CA GLN A 74 -17.66 2.32 14.77
C GLN A 74 -18.99 2.66 14.06
N LYS A 75 -18.96 3.04 12.78
CA LYS A 75 -20.19 3.25 12.00
C LYS A 75 -20.99 1.95 11.92
N VAL A 76 -20.34 0.82 11.60
CA VAL A 76 -21.03 -0.48 11.57
C VAL A 76 -21.66 -0.83 12.91
N LEU A 77 -20.98 -0.55 14.05
CA LEU A 77 -21.58 -0.75 15.37
C LEU A 77 -22.84 0.09 15.56
N GLY A 78 -22.83 1.33 15.08
CA GLY A 78 -23.98 2.22 15.11
C GLY A 78 -25.13 1.74 14.22
N ASP A 79 -24.84 1.44 12.96
CA ASP A 79 -25.81 1.03 11.95
C ASP A 79 -26.50 -0.30 12.32
N TRP A 80 -25.77 -1.20 12.97
CA TRP A 80 -26.32 -2.48 13.45
C TRP A 80 -26.92 -2.39 14.85
N HIS A 81 -26.92 -1.22 15.48
CA HIS A 81 -27.44 -0.95 16.84
C HIS A 81 -26.85 -1.90 17.90
N VAL A 82 -25.56 -2.21 17.78
CA VAL A 82 -24.86 -3.13 18.71
C VAL A 82 -23.81 -2.42 19.58
N ASN A 83 -23.79 -1.10 19.62
CA ASN A 83 -22.82 -0.32 20.39
C ASN A 83 -22.70 -0.76 21.86
N GLU A 84 -23.81 -1.11 22.49
CA GLU A 84 -23.85 -1.51 23.89
C GLU A 84 -23.08 -2.80 24.19
N LEU A 85 -22.86 -3.63 23.16
CA LEU A 85 -22.10 -4.87 23.27
C LEU A 85 -20.58 -4.68 23.07
N PHE A 86 -20.15 -3.44 22.85
CA PHE A 86 -18.75 -3.14 22.56
C PHE A 86 -18.21 -2.00 23.42
N SER A 87 -16.98 -2.20 23.90
CA SER A 87 -16.18 -1.13 24.50
C SER A 87 -15.17 -0.62 23.46
N VAL A 88 -15.16 0.69 23.23
CA VAL A 88 -14.30 1.35 22.24
C VAL A 88 -13.28 2.23 22.96
N ASN A 89 -12.01 1.81 22.99
CA ASN A 89 -10.90 2.59 23.51
C ASN A 89 -10.16 3.31 22.37
N LYS A 90 -10.43 4.61 22.23
CA LYS A 90 -9.83 5.45 21.17
C LYS A 90 -8.36 5.74 21.41
N SER A 91 -7.89 5.75 22.65
CA SER A 91 -6.49 6.02 23.00
C SER A 91 -5.60 4.84 22.62
N ASP A 92 -6.02 3.64 22.98
CA ASP A 92 -5.26 2.42 22.72
C ASP A 92 -5.55 1.81 21.33
N MET A 93 -6.52 2.41 20.61
CA MET A 93 -6.97 1.86 19.32
C MET A 93 -7.40 0.39 19.49
N LEU A 94 -8.43 0.17 20.32
CA LEU A 94 -8.92 -1.14 20.70
C LEU A 94 -10.44 -1.16 20.73
N ILE A 95 -11.04 -2.16 20.12
CA ILE A 95 -12.48 -2.45 20.19
C ILE A 95 -12.65 -3.82 20.81
N THR A 96 -13.39 -3.90 21.91
CA THR A 96 -13.61 -5.14 22.66
C THR A 96 -15.11 -5.47 22.68
N CYS A 97 -15.48 -6.64 22.22
CA CYS A 97 -16.82 -7.17 22.37
C CYS A 97 -17.03 -7.69 23.82
N GLU A 98 -18.23 -7.61 24.35
CA GLU A 98 -18.62 -8.09 25.68
C GLU A 98 -18.24 -9.56 25.94
N ASN A 99 -18.21 -10.39 24.89
CA ASN A 99 -17.74 -11.78 24.96
C ASN A 99 -16.22 -11.93 25.11
N GLY A 100 -15.47 -10.82 25.14
CA GLY A 100 -14.03 -10.73 25.37
C GLY A 100 -13.15 -10.82 24.12
N TYR A 101 -13.71 -10.98 22.91
CA TYR A 101 -12.95 -10.94 21.66
C TYR A 101 -12.72 -9.49 21.21
N GLN A 102 -11.59 -9.27 20.51
CA GLN A 102 -11.05 -7.93 20.30
C GLN A 102 -10.59 -7.69 18.86
N ALA A 103 -10.71 -6.43 18.42
CA ALA A 103 -10.00 -5.88 17.28
C ALA A 103 -8.97 -4.85 17.79
N VAL A 104 -7.70 -5.10 17.48
CA VAL A 104 -6.56 -4.27 17.84
C VAL A 104 -6.00 -3.63 16.60
N PHE A 105 -5.65 -2.34 16.66
CA PHE A 105 -5.17 -1.57 15.52
C PHE A 105 -3.73 -1.15 15.75
N ALA A 106 -2.87 -1.35 14.73
CA ALA A 106 -1.48 -0.99 14.81
C ALA A 106 -0.92 -0.52 13.48
N GLY A 107 -0.09 0.52 13.51
CA GLY A 107 0.73 0.91 12.37
C GLY A 107 1.97 0.04 12.27
N LEU A 108 2.47 -0.13 11.06
CA LEU A 108 3.75 -0.81 10.82
C LEU A 108 4.95 0.10 11.08
N ASP A 109 4.70 1.39 11.23
CA ASP A 109 5.64 2.41 11.74
C ASP A 109 5.99 2.22 13.23
N ASP A 110 5.22 1.42 14.00
CA ASP A 110 5.49 1.08 15.40
C ASP A 110 5.67 -0.43 15.61
N VAL A 111 6.84 -0.92 15.24
CA VAL A 111 7.22 -2.35 15.38
C VAL A 111 7.21 -2.80 16.85
N ALA A 112 7.49 -1.90 17.81
CA ALA A 112 7.50 -2.23 19.23
C ALA A 112 6.09 -2.55 19.73
N LYS A 113 5.10 -1.74 19.35
CA LYS A 113 3.68 -1.98 19.62
C LYS A 113 3.21 -3.32 19.06
N LEU A 114 3.56 -3.61 17.81
CA LEU A 114 3.22 -4.89 17.18
C LEU A 114 3.73 -6.11 17.96
N LYS A 115 4.91 -6.02 18.58
CA LYS A 115 5.52 -7.12 19.34
C LYS A 115 4.81 -7.41 20.66
N SER A 116 4.18 -6.41 21.27
CA SER A 116 3.50 -6.50 22.57
C SER A 116 2.02 -6.84 22.47
N LEU A 117 1.44 -6.85 21.28
CA LEU A 117 0.01 -7.10 21.08
C LEU A 117 -0.38 -8.52 21.44
N THR A 118 -1.18 -8.65 22.49
CA THR A 118 -1.78 -9.92 22.92
C THR A 118 -3.24 -9.64 23.28
N PRO A 119 -4.22 -10.28 22.64
CA PRO A 119 -5.62 -10.15 23.02
C PRO A 119 -5.84 -10.62 24.46
N ALA A 120 -6.80 -10.01 25.15
CA ALA A 120 -7.16 -10.41 26.52
C ALA A 120 -7.70 -11.84 26.58
N LYS A 121 -8.31 -12.32 25.49
CA LYS A 121 -8.88 -13.67 25.37
C LYS A 121 -8.44 -14.32 24.06
N GLY A 122 -7.86 -15.51 24.16
CA GLY A 122 -7.44 -16.30 22.97
C GLY A 122 -6.22 -15.72 22.24
N ALA A 123 -6.10 -16.01 20.98
CA ALA A 123 -4.99 -15.59 20.12
C ALA A 123 -5.45 -14.70 18.97
N VAL A 124 -4.53 -13.98 18.33
CA VAL A 124 -4.80 -13.29 17.05
C VAL A 124 -5.04 -14.34 15.98
N THR A 125 -6.26 -14.43 15.51
CA THR A 125 -6.68 -15.37 14.45
C THR A 125 -6.69 -14.71 13.09
N ASP A 126 -6.99 -13.41 13.05
CA ASP A 126 -7.18 -12.65 11.83
C ASP A 126 -6.22 -11.47 11.77
N VAL A 127 -5.56 -11.31 10.64
CA VAL A 127 -4.81 -10.11 10.29
C VAL A 127 -5.48 -9.48 9.09
N TRP A 128 -5.90 -8.24 9.22
CA TRP A 128 -6.36 -7.43 8.10
C TRP A 128 -5.40 -6.29 7.86
N VAL A 129 -4.89 -6.24 6.64
CA VAL A 129 -3.97 -5.20 6.15
C VAL A 129 -4.73 -4.31 5.18
N GLU A 130 -4.99 -3.08 5.60
CA GLU A 130 -5.65 -2.05 4.79
C GLU A 130 -4.61 -1.27 4.00
N GLU A 131 -4.93 -0.92 2.75
CA GLU A 131 -4.02 -0.30 1.78
C GLU A 131 -2.70 -1.08 1.65
N ALA A 132 -2.84 -2.39 1.39
CA ALA A 132 -1.70 -3.31 1.40
C ALA A 132 -0.62 -2.97 0.36
N THR A 133 -0.94 -2.17 -0.65
CA THR A 133 0.02 -1.66 -1.63
C THR A 133 0.97 -0.59 -1.07
N GLU A 134 0.71 -0.05 0.12
CA GLU A 134 1.64 0.83 0.83
C GLU A 134 2.71 0.05 1.61
N ILE A 135 2.60 -1.29 1.70
CA ILE A 135 3.32 -2.10 2.67
C ILE A 135 4.32 -3.02 1.98
N GLU A 136 5.53 -3.07 2.52
CA GLU A 136 6.55 -3.98 2.07
C GLU A 136 6.24 -5.45 2.41
N ARG A 137 6.64 -6.36 1.52
CA ARG A 137 6.48 -7.81 1.71
C ARG A 137 7.05 -8.33 3.03
N ALA A 138 8.17 -7.77 3.48
CA ALA A 138 8.83 -8.16 4.74
C ALA A 138 7.93 -7.90 5.94
N SER A 139 7.24 -6.77 5.97
CA SER A 139 6.31 -6.38 7.05
C SER A 139 5.10 -7.32 7.13
N ILE A 140 4.57 -7.76 6.00
CA ILE A 140 3.49 -8.78 5.98
C ILE A 140 3.95 -10.09 6.62
N LYS A 141 5.17 -10.54 6.33
CA LYS A 141 5.74 -11.75 6.96
C LYS A 141 5.85 -11.61 8.48
N GLU A 142 6.20 -10.42 8.99
CA GLU A 142 6.22 -10.17 10.43
C GLU A 142 4.81 -10.19 11.05
N LEU A 143 3.80 -9.64 10.37
CA LEU A 143 2.41 -9.71 10.81
C LEU A 143 1.91 -11.15 10.92
N ILE A 144 2.20 -12.00 9.94
CA ILE A 144 1.83 -13.41 9.95
C ILE A 144 2.40 -14.13 11.17
N LYS A 145 3.63 -13.80 11.58
CA LYS A 145 4.27 -14.37 12.78
C LYS A 145 3.54 -14.01 14.09
N ARG A 146 2.68 -12.98 14.09
CA ARG A 146 1.85 -12.62 15.26
C ARG A 146 0.65 -13.54 15.43
N GLN A 147 0.22 -14.22 14.40
CA GLN A 147 -0.84 -15.23 14.48
C GLN A 147 -0.31 -16.52 15.12
N ARG A 148 0.02 -16.46 16.43
CA ARG A 148 0.52 -17.61 17.21
C ARG A 148 -0.63 -18.22 18.03
N GLY A 149 -0.58 -19.55 18.25
CA GLY A 149 -1.61 -20.24 18.99
C GLY A 149 -2.93 -20.31 18.18
N GLY A 150 -4.04 -20.43 18.85
CA GLY A 150 -5.36 -20.66 18.25
C GLY A 150 -5.81 -22.10 18.36
N SER A 151 -6.97 -22.43 17.80
CA SER A 151 -7.51 -23.79 17.75
C SER A 151 -7.70 -24.22 16.30
N GLU A 152 -7.67 -25.51 16.05
CA GLU A 152 -7.99 -26.09 14.73
C GLU A 152 -9.41 -25.73 14.24
N LYS A 153 -10.30 -25.42 15.18
CA LYS A 153 -11.68 -25.01 14.87
C LYS A 153 -11.80 -23.59 14.31
N THR A 154 -10.76 -22.77 14.48
CA THR A 154 -10.74 -21.37 14.00
C THR A 154 -9.50 -21.15 13.13
N PRO A 155 -9.58 -21.44 11.82
CA PRO A 155 -8.48 -21.20 10.89
C PRO A 155 -8.03 -19.74 10.90
N LYS A 156 -6.73 -19.54 10.88
CA LYS A 156 -6.13 -18.20 10.80
C LYS A 156 -6.32 -17.62 9.41
N ARG A 157 -6.61 -16.32 9.32
CA ARG A 157 -6.78 -15.61 8.05
C ARG A 157 -5.84 -14.41 7.96
N LEU A 158 -5.25 -14.23 6.79
CA LEU A 158 -4.60 -12.99 6.36
C LEU A 158 -5.48 -12.37 5.27
N THR A 159 -5.94 -11.15 5.49
CA THR A 159 -6.75 -10.40 4.53
C THR A 159 -5.99 -9.17 4.09
N LEU A 160 -5.83 -8.98 2.79
CA LEU A 160 -5.26 -7.78 2.17
C LEU A 160 -6.37 -7.02 1.46
N SER A 161 -6.47 -5.72 1.66
CA SER A 161 -7.38 -4.85 0.92
C SER A 161 -6.63 -3.66 0.34
N PHE A 162 -6.88 -3.33 -0.94
CA PHE A 162 -6.16 -2.26 -1.65
C PHE A 162 -6.80 -1.89 -2.99
N ASN A 163 -6.34 -0.78 -3.56
CA ASN A 163 -6.53 -0.45 -4.97
C ASN A 163 -5.30 -0.92 -5.77
N PRO A 164 -5.47 -1.51 -6.97
CA PRO A 164 -4.39 -2.16 -7.72
C PRO A 164 -3.53 -1.16 -8.49
N ILE A 165 -2.73 -0.37 -7.76
CA ILE A 165 -2.00 0.79 -8.29
C ILE A 165 -0.96 0.45 -9.35
N LEU A 166 -0.23 -0.67 -9.22
CA LEU A 166 0.85 -1.01 -10.15
C LEU A 166 1.03 -2.52 -10.28
N LYS A 167 1.02 -3.02 -11.52
CA LYS A 167 1.21 -4.45 -11.83
C LYS A 167 2.62 -4.97 -11.45
N ALA A 168 3.64 -4.12 -11.40
CA ALA A 168 4.98 -4.47 -10.95
C ALA A 168 5.11 -4.63 -9.42
N HIS A 169 4.03 -4.45 -8.67
CA HIS A 169 4.03 -4.55 -7.22
C HIS A 169 4.16 -6.03 -6.76
N TRP A 170 4.89 -6.28 -5.64
CA TRP A 170 5.12 -7.63 -5.09
C TRP A 170 3.82 -8.44 -4.84
N ILE A 171 2.69 -7.76 -4.55
CA ILE A 171 1.39 -8.41 -4.38
C ILE A 171 0.95 -9.09 -5.67
N TYR A 172 1.16 -8.44 -6.83
CA TYR A 172 0.83 -9.06 -8.12
C TYR A 172 1.65 -10.33 -8.35
N GLU A 173 2.93 -10.26 -8.12
CA GLU A 173 3.87 -11.37 -8.27
C GLU A 173 3.52 -12.56 -7.37
N GLU A 174 3.11 -12.29 -6.11
CA GLU A 174 2.86 -13.34 -5.14
C GLU A 174 1.47 -13.99 -5.28
N TYR A 175 0.45 -13.21 -5.63
CA TYR A 175 -0.94 -13.68 -5.59
C TYR A 175 -1.60 -13.83 -6.96
N PHE A 176 -1.19 -13.07 -7.97
CA PHE A 176 -1.87 -13.00 -9.26
C PHE A 176 -1.09 -13.71 -10.38
N SER A 177 0.22 -13.51 -10.44
CA SER A 177 1.08 -14.14 -11.43
C SER A 177 1.03 -15.68 -11.38
N PRO A 178 1.07 -16.34 -10.19
CA PRO A 178 1.04 -17.80 -10.13
C PRO A 178 -0.26 -18.44 -10.63
N ILE A 179 -1.36 -17.69 -10.62
CA ILE A 179 -2.68 -18.20 -11.07
C ILE A 179 -3.04 -17.68 -12.48
N ALA A 180 -2.10 -16.99 -13.15
CA ALA A 180 -2.33 -16.38 -14.47
C ALA A 180 -3.62 -15.53 -14.52
N TRP A 181 -3.78 -14.63 -13.52
CA TRP A 181 -4.96 -13.78 -13.38
C TRP A 181 -5.29 -13.03 -14.68
N ALA A 182 -6.48 -13.23 -15.21
CA ALA A 182 -6.95 -12.57 -16.42
C ALA A 182 -7.51 -11.16 -16.11
N ASP A 183 -7.39 -10.21 -17.06
CA ASP A 183 -7.80 -8.83 -16.86
C ASP A 183 -9.32 -8.65 -16.65
N ASP A 184 -10.13 -9.58 -17.15
CA ASP A 184 -11.60 -9.62 -16.96
C ASP A 184 -12.04 -10.48 -15.77
N GLN A 185 -11.13 -11.21 -15.16
CA GLN A 185 -11.42 -12.05 -14.00
C GLN A 185 -11.84 -11.21 -12.80
N THR A 186 -12.88 -11.64 -12.09
CA THR A 186 -13.40 -10.96 -10.89
C THR A 186 -13.17 -11.76 -9.62
N GLU A 187 -13.03 -13.09 -9.71
CA GLU A 187 -12.85 -13.93 -8.54
C GLU A 187 -11.95 -15.13 -8.81
N TYR A 188 -11.19 -15.51 -7.78
CA TYR A 188 -10.48 -16.81 -7.70
C TYR A 188 -10.69 -17.41 -6.32
N ARG A 189 -10.96 -18.71 -6.25
CA ARG A 189 -11.12 -19.46 -5.00
C ARG A 189 -10.36 -20.77 -5.02
N SER A 190 -9.63 -21.01 -3.95
CA SER A 190 -9.08 -22.32 -3.56
C SER A 190 -9.19 -22.46 -2.04
N ASP A 191 -8.79 -23.61 -1.50
CA ASP A 191 -8.78 -23.85 -0.05
C ASP A 191 -7.83 -22.89 0.68
N ALA A 192 -6.76 -22.48 0.03
CA ALA A 192 -5.72 -21.64 0.62
C ALA A 192 -5.87 -20.15 0.30
N LEU A 193 -6.42 -19.79 -0.86
CA LEU A 193 -6.43 -18.43 -1.39
C LEU A 193 -7.79 -18.07 -1.97
N THR A 194 -8.28 -16.90 -1.59
CA THR A 194 -9.43 -16.25 -2.25
C THR A 194 -9.00 -14.89 -2.72
N ILE A 195 -9.31 -14.53 -3.96
CA ILE A 195 -9.13 -13.20 -4.52
C ILE A 195 -10.47 -12.72 -5.05
N LEU A 196 -10.89 -11.52 -4.67
CA LEU A 196 -12.10 -10.87 -5.17
C LEU A 196 -11.78 -9.46 -5.66
N ARG A 197 -12.07 -9.19 -6.94
CA ARG A 197 -12.07 -7.85 -7.53
C ARG A 197 -13.47 -7.28 -7.51
N THR A 198 -13.58 -6.03 -7.04
CA THR A 198 -14.84 -5.29 -7.00
C THR A 198 -14.68 -3.87 -7.52
N THR A 199 -15.76 -3.31 -7.99
CA THR A 199 -15.84 -1.94 -8.50
C THR A 199 -17.04 -1.21 -7.86
N HIS A 200 -17.22 0.06 -8.16
CA HIS A 200 -18.39 0.82 -7.75
C HIS A 200 -19.72 0.14 -8.17
N LYS A 201 -19.74 -0.64 -9.27
CA LYS A 201 -20.93 -1.37 -9.76
C LYS A 201 -21.39 -2.47 -8.82
N ASP A 202 -20.50 -2.95 -7.95
CA ASP A 202 -20.79 -3.95 -6.93
C ASP A 202 -21.34 -3.32 -5.64
N ASN A 203 -21.37 -1.99 -5.54
CA ASN A 203 -21.81 -1.25 -4.36
C ASN A 203 -23.18 -0.60 -4.58
N LYS A 204 -24.24 -1.25 -4.10
CA LYS A 204 -25.62 -0.81 -4.20
C LYS A 204 -25.98 0.43 -3.37
N PHE A 205 -25.08 0.87 -2.49
CA PHE A 205 -25.32 1.99 -1.58
C PHE A 205 -24.84 3.34 -2.13
N LEU A 206 -24.23 3.34 -3.32
CA LEU A 206 -23.79 4.58 -3.97
C LEU A 206 -24.97 5.38 -4.50
N THR A 207 -24.84 6.69 -4.41
CA THR A 207 -25.75 7.61 -5.08
C THR A 207 -25.43 7.73 -6.58
N PRO A 208 -26.36 8.18 -7.43
CA PRO A 208 -26.07 8.46 -8.82
C PRO A 208 -24.91 9.43 -9.03
N ASP A 209 -24.75 10.42 -8.14
CA ASP A 209 -23.65 11.39 -8.21
C ASP A 209 -22.30 10.71 -7.93
N ASP A 210 -22.21 9.83 -6.91
CA ASP A 210 -21.00 9.05 -6.64
C ASP A 210 -20.56 8.19 -7.86
N VAL A 211 -21.53 7.59 -8.53
CA VAL A 211 -21.28 6.77 -9.74
C VAL A 211 -20.80 7.64 -10.89
N ASN A 212 -21.47 8.79 -11.11
CA ASN A 212 -21.11 9.70 -12.18
C ASN A 212 -19.70 10.28 -12.02
N ASP A 213 -19.31 10.63 -10.78
CA ASP A 213 -17.96 11.12 -10.48
C ASP A 213 -16.88 10.09 -10.86
N LEU A 214 -17.13 8.80 -10.59
CA LEU A 214 -16.20 7.73 -10.95
C LEU A 214 -16.19 7.42 -12.46
N GLU A 215 -17.36 7.46 -13.11
CA GLU A 215 -17.46 7.12 -14.53
C GLU A 215 -17.03 8.28 -15.46
N SER A 216 -17.00 9.52 -14.95
CA SER A 216 -16.53 10.70 -15.68
C SER A 216 -15.00 10.84 -15.69
N GLU A 217 -14.26 9.96 -15.02
CA GLU A 217 -12.79 10.01 -15.01
C GLU A 217 -12.22 9.83 -16.43
N THR A 218 -11.42 10.79 -16.84
CA THR A 218 -10.84 10.87 -18.20
C THR A 218 -9.40 10.38 -18.26
N ASP A 219 -8.67 10.42 -17.14
CA ASP A 219 -7.33 9.86 -17.09
C ASP A 219 -7.37 8.32 -17.15
N ALA A 220 -6.69 7.75 -18.12
CA ALA A 220 -6.74 6.31 -18.40
C ALA A 220 -6.21 5.48 -17.21
N TYR A 221 -5.15 5.92 -16.54
CA TYR A 221 -4.59 5.23 -15.38
C TYR A 221 -5.54 5.30 -14.18
N TYR A 222 -6.03 6.50 -13.84
CA TYR A 222 -6.98 6.68 -12.73
C TYR A 222 -8.27 5.90 -12.98
N ARG A 223 -8.77 5.90 -14.21
CA ARG A 223 -9.92 5.12 -14.60
C ARG A 223 -9.70 3.61 -14.45
N ASP A 224 -8.58 3.10 -14.96
CA ASP A 224 -8.27 1.67 -14.85
C ASP A 224 -8.15 1.24 -13.38
N VAL A 225 -7.42 1.97 -12.56
CA VAL A 225 -7.17 1.63 -11.16
C VAL A 225 -8.39 1.88 -10.28
N TYR A 226 -8.93 3.10 -10.30
CA TYR A 226 -9.92 3.53 -9.31
C TYR A 226 -11.36 3.34 -9.75
N THR A 227 -11.66 3.33 -11.06
CA THR A 227 -13.01 3.05 -11.55
C THR A 227 -13.19 1.57 -11.87
N LEU A 228 -12.28 0.98 -12.64
CA LEU A 228 -12.43 -0.38 -13.16
C LEU A 228 -11.76 -1.44 -12.25
N GLY A 229 -10.96 -1.03 -11.26
CA GLY A 229 -10.26 -1.93 -10.37
C GLY A 229 -9.28 -2.87 -11.09
N LYS A 230 -8.71 -2.42 -12.18
CA LYS A 230 -7.68 -3.13 -12.94
C LYS A 230 -6.30 -2.78 -12.40
N TRP A 231 -5.37 -3.69 -12.53
CA TRP A 231 -3.98 -3.39 -12.22
C TRP A 231 -3.48 -2.28 -13.13
N GLY A 232 -3.01 -1.20 -12.48
CA GLY A 232 -2.45 -0.07 -13.20
C GLY A 232 -1.24 -0.50 -14.03
N VAL A 233 -1.31 -0.19 -15.30
CA VAL A 233 -0.15 -0.21 -16.18
C VAL A 233 0.19 1.26 -16.39
N LEU A 234 1.41 1.63 -16.08
CA LEU A 234 1.84 3.01 -16.26
C LEU A 234 1.77 3.38 -17.74
N GLY A 235 0.56 3.70 -18.21
CA GLY A 235 0.31 4.06 -19.61
C GLY A 235 0.82 5.45 -19.98
N ASN A 236 1.04 6.32 -19.00
CA ASN A 236 1.58 7.67 -19.16
C ASN A 236 2.94 7.85 -18.47
N VAL A 237 3.70 6.77 -18.27
CA VAL A 237 5.11 6.96 -17.94
C VAL A 237 5.81 7.59 -19.11
N ILE A 238 6.54 8.64 -18.83
CA ILE A 238 7.41 9.33 -19.81
C ILE A 238 8.35 8.32 -20.50
N PHE A 239 8.83 7.35 -19.73
CA PHE A 239 9.66 6.25 -20.22
C PHE A 239 8.92 4.93 -20.10
N THR A 240 8.51 4.35 -21.22
CA THR A 240 7.79 3.06 -21.28
C THR A 240 8.73 1.87 -21.49
N ASN A 241 9.99 2.13 -21.83
CA ASN A 241 11.00 1.15 -22.25
C ASN A 241 12.02 0.87 -21.12
N TRP A 242 11.55 0.68 -19.90
CA TRP A 242 12.40 0.31 -18.78
C TRP A 242 12.13 -1.13 -18.31
N VAL A 243 13.13 -1.75 -17.70
CA VAL A 243 13.06 -3.09 -17.11
C VAL A 243 13.74 -3.07 -15.75
N MET A 244 13.24 -3.89 -14.82
CA MET A 244 13.95 -4.19 -13.57
C MET A 244 14.97 -5.30 -13.87
N ALA A 245 16.23 -5.09 -13.49
CA ALA A 245 17.30 -6.04 -13.71
C ALA A 245 18.28 -6.02 -12.54
N ASP A 246 18.87 -7.18 -12.25
CA ASP A 246 20.03 -7.25 -11.36
C ASP A 246 21.28 -6.80 -12.16
N LEU A 247 21.85 -5.67 -11.76
CA LEU A 247 23.00 -5.09 -12.42
C LEU A 247 24.32 -5.72 -11.97
N ASP A 248 24.32 -6.47 -10.90
CA ASP A 248 25.50 -7.13 -10.33
C ASP A 248 25.56 -8.62 -10.67
N ASP A 249 24.53 -9.18 -11.32
CA ASP A 249 24.55 -10.55 -11.85
C ASP A 249 25.30 -10.63 -13.19
N PRO A 250 26.46 -11.31 -13.26
CA PRO A 250 27.21 -11.48 -14.50
C PRO A 250 26.46 -12.21 -15.62
N ALA A 251 25.41 -12.95 -15.31
CA ALA A 251 24.57 -13.63 -16.29
C ALA A 251 23.47 -12.73 -16.88
N SER A 252 23.23 -11.55 -16.28
CA SER A 252 22.24 -10.59 -16.75
C SER A 252 22.67 -9.91 -18.04
N GLU A 253 21.76 -9.76 -19.00
CA GLU A 253 21.94 -8.88 -20.17
C GLU A 253 22.29 -7.42 -19.77
N TYR A 254 21.87 -7.02 -18.56
CA TYR A 254 22.03 -5.67 -18.04
C TYR A 254 23.20 -5.53 -17.06
N TYR A 255 24.06 -6.57 -16.97
CA TYR A 255 25.21 -6.56 -16.07
C TYR A 255 26.03 -5.28 -16.21
N LEU A 256 26.20 -4.56 -15.13
CA LEU A 256 26.95 -3.31 -15.04
C LEU A 256 27.62 -3.19 -13.67
N PRO A 257 28.77 -3.85 -13.46
CA PRO A 257 29.48 -3.79 -12.19
C PRO A 257 29.90 -2.36 -11.84
N GLU A 258 30.05 -2.07 -10.55
CA GLU A 258 30.35 -0.73 -10.05
C GLU A 258 31.55 -0.06 -10.76
N ALA A 259 32.60 -0.82 -11.05
CA ALA A 259 33.79 -0.31 -11.73
C ALA A 259 33.52 0.23 -13.16
N GLN A 260 32.43 -0.17 -13.79
CA GLN A 260 32.01 0.28 -15.12
C GLN A 260 31.02 1.44 -15.07
N ARG A 261 30.51 1.82 -13.91
CA ARG A 261 29.58 2.96 -13.71
C ARG A 261 30.33 4.29 -13.76
N THR A 262 30.97 4.60 -14.89
CA THR A 262 31.92 5.73 -15.03
C THR A 262 31.29 7.03 -15.55
N ASN A 263 30.16 6.96 -16.27
CA ASN A 263 29.46 8.14 -16.80
C ASN A 263 28.22 8.42 -15.95
N ARG A 264 28.47 8.84 -14.71
CA ARG A 264 27.42 9.06 -13.70
C ARG A 264 26.71 10.40 -13.93
N ARG A 265 25.40 10.40 -13.70
CA ARG A 265 24.50 11.55 -13.81
C ARG A 265 23.43 11.45 -12.73
N HIS A 266 23.41 12.37 -11.80
CA HIS A 266 22.47 12.36 -10.69
C HIS A 266 21.55 13.56 -10.77
N GLY A 267 20.25 13.33 -10.62
CA GLY A 267 19.25 14.36 -10.46
C GLY A 267 18.86 14.49 -8.99
N LEU A 268 18.42 15.64 -8.56
CA LEU A 268 17.78 15.84 -7.24
C LEU A 268 16.52 16.67 -7.43
N ASP A 269 15.41 16.09 -7.04
CA ASP A 269 14.16 16.79 -6.81
C ASP A 269 13.96 16.97 -5.31
N PHE A 270 13.70 18.21 -4.88
CA PHE A 270 13.52 18.51 -3.47
C PHE A 270 12.10 18.20 -3.02
N GLY A 271 11.98 17.58 -1.86
CA GLY A 271 10.73 17.35 -1.18
C GLY A 271 10.93 17.33 0.33
N PHE A 272 9.85 17.54 1.11
CA PHE A 272 9.96 17.52 2.56
C PHE A 272 8.74 16.86 3.23
N SER A 273 7.54 17.41 3.11
CA SER A 273 6.38 16.97 3.91
C SER A 273 5.53 15.90 3.23
N SER A 274 4.87 16.27 2.12
CA SER A 274 4.03 15.36 1.31
C SER A 274 4.79 14.79 0.13
N ASP A 275 5.71 15.57 -0.42
CA ASP A 275 6.54 15.15 -1.53
C ASP A 275 7.88 14.64 -1.00
N PRO A 276 8.37 13.48 -1.42
CA PRO A 276 9.68 12.97 -1.04
C PRO A 276 10.79 13.72 -1.76
N ALA A 277 11.95 13.83 -1.11
CA ALA A 277 13.19 14.13 -1.82
C ALA A 277 13.55 12.91 -2.67
N ALA A 278 13.81 13.13 -3.96
CA ALA A 278 14.07 12.07 -4.92
C ALA A 278 15.45 12.26 -5.58
N VAL A 279 16.31 11.24 -5.50
CA VAL A 279 17.62 11.21 -6.14
C VAL A 279 17.86 9.88 -6.83
N PRO A 280 17.66 9.77 -8.14
CA PRO A 280 18.11 8.61 -8.90
C PRO A 280 19.63 8.69 -9.11
N PHE A 281 20.37 7.66 -8.72
CA PHE A 281 21.78 7.49 -9.01
C PHE A 281 21.94 6.74 -10.33
N THR A 282 22.39 7.43 -11.36
CA THR A 282 22.35 6.89 -12.72
C THR A 282 23.71 6.83 -13.39
N HIS A 283 23.84 5.87 -14.31
CA HIS A 283 24.92 5.76 -15.30
C HIS A 283 24.33 5.82 -16.70
N TYR A 284 24.90 6.64 -17.58
CA TYR A 284 24.50 6.72 -18.98
C TYR A 284 25.50 6.01 -19.90
N ASP A 285 25.08 4.87 -20.47
CA ASP A 285 25.82 4.18 -21.51
C ASP A 285 25.49 4.81 -22.87
N ARG A 286 26.44 5.57 -23.40
CA ARG A 286 26.31 6.26 -24.68
C ARG A 286 26.25 5.30 -25.87
N ALA A 287 26.95 4.18 -25.78
CA ALA A 287 27.05 3.22 -26.88
C ALA A 287 25.73 2.47 -27.08
N ARG A 288 25.10 2.06 -25.97
CA ARG A 288 23.81 1.36 -25.97
C ARG A 288 22.61 2.30 -25.89
N LYS A 289 22.83 3.60 -25.65
CA LYS A 289 21.80 4.61 -25.36
C LYS A 289 20.89 4.16 -24.21
N ARG A 290 21.49 3.64 -23.15
CA ARG A 290 20.77 3.15 -21.95
C ARG A 290 21.12 4.00 -20.75
N ILE A 291 20.12 4.27 -19.93
CA ILE A 291 20.28 4.84 -18.58
C ILE A 291 20.09 3.69 -17.61
N TYR A 292 21.06 3.46 -16.75
CA TYR A 292 20.97 2.52 -15.65
C TYR A 292 20.75 3.30 -14.37
N VAL A 293 19.63 3.03 -13.68
CA VAL A 293 19.40 3.50 -12.31
C VAL A 293 19.89 2.39 -11.38
N TYR A 294 21.02 2.62 -10.73
CA TYR A 294 21.69 1.60 -9.92
C TYR A 294 21.48 1.77 -8.42
N ASP A 295 20.96 2.94 -7.99
CA ASP A 295 20.58 3.24 -6.61
C ASP A 295 19.61 4.41 -6.62
N GLU A 296 18.84 4.57 -5.56
CA GLU A 296 17.90 5.68 -5.40
C GLU A 296 17.81 6.15 -3.94
N LEU A 297 17.45 7.42 -3.78
CA LEU A 297 16.92 7.99 -2.55
C LEU A 297 15.51 8.49 -2.86
N TYR A 298 14.53 8.05 -2.08
CA TYR A 298 13.14 8.48 -2.22
C TYR A 298 12.50 8.50 -0.84
N GLU A 299 12.55 9.66 -0.16
CA GLU A 299 12.19 9.74 1.25
C GLU A 299 11.61 11.12 1.61
N THR A 300 10.60 11.12 2.46
CA THR A 300 10.00 12.35 3.03
C THR A 300 10.65 12.74 4.35
N GLY A 301 10.55 14.00 4.72
CA GLY A 301 11.01 14.50 6.01
C GLY A 301 12.52 14.69 6.13
N LEU A 302 13.28 14.60 5.02
CA LEU A 302 14.70 14.85 5.01
C LEU A 302 14.99 16.35 5.11
N THR A 303 15.72 16.73 6.16
CA THR A 303 16.31 18.08 6.24
C THR A 303 17.57 18.17 5.38
N ASN A 304 17.96 19.38 4.96
CA ASN A 304 19.11 19.55 4.07
C ASN A 304 20.43 19.04 4.66
N ASP A 305 20.57 19.00 5.97
CA ASP A 305 21.74 18.43 6.64
C ASP A 305 21.79 16.90 6.54
N VAL A 306 20.66 16.23 6.75
CA VAL A 306 20.54 14.77 6.59
C VAL A 306 20.73 14.39 5.12
N LEU A 307 20.09 15.11 4.21
CA LEU A 307 20.24 14.89 2.78
C LEU A 307 21.70 15.06 2.32
N ALA A 308 22.42 16.08 2.85
CA ALA A 308 23.84 16.28 2.55
C ALA A 308 24.71 15.08 3.00
N GLU A 309 24.47 14.54 4.17
CA GLU A 309 25.22 13.37 4.67
C GLU A 309 24.94 12.11 3.83
N ILE A 310 23.70 11.87 3.46
CA ILE A 310 23.33 10.77 2.57
C ILE A 310 24.02 10.91 1.22
N LEU A 311 23.93 12.10 0.60
CA LEU A 311 24.55 12.36 -0.69
C LEU A 311 26.07 12.17 -0.66
N LYS A 312 26.76 12.66 0.37
CA LYS A 312 28.20 12.45 0.53
C LYS A 312 28.58 10.98 0.66
N THR A 313 27.76 10.20 1.32
CA THR A 313 27.99 8.77 1.51
C THR A 313 27.81 7.98 0.21
N LYS A 314 26.77 8.31 -0.56
CA LYS A 314 26.43 7.62 -1.82
C LYS A 314 27.20 8.16 -3.03
N GLN A 315 27.67 9.39 -2.96
CA GLN A 315 28.22 10.17 -4.07
C GLN A 315 29.68 10.54 -3.85
N THR A 316 30.59 9.68 -4.14
CA THR A 316 32.03 9.87 -3.94
C THR A 316 32.71 10.92 -4.81
N ARG A 317 32.22 12.00 -5.25
CA ARG A 317 32.74 13.11 -6.10
C ARG A 317 31.92 13.34 -7.38
N ASP A 318 30.73 12.79 -7.48
CA ASP A 318 29.89 12.99 -8.64
C ASP A 318 29.04 14.27 -8.48
N ILE A 319 28.74 14.91 -9.60
CA ILE A 319 27.90 16.10 -9.64
C ILE A 319 26.42 15.70 -9.55
N VAL A 320 25.67 16.41 -8.70
CA VAL A 320 24.20 16.33 -8.65
C VAL A 320 23.62 17.57 -9.31
N ILE A 321 22.66 17.39 -10.19
CA ILE A 321 21.88 18.47 -10.78
C ILE A 321 20.54 18.55 -10.06
N ALA A 322 20.33 19.60 -9.32
CA ALA A 322 19.11 19.79 -8.53
C ALA A 322 18.09 20.68 -9.22
N ASP A 323 16.81 20.52 -8.87
CA ASP A 323 15.77 21.45 -9.32
C ASP A 323 16.15 22.90 -8.92
N SER A 324 16.14 23.80 -9.90
CA SER A 324 16.50 25.20 -9.72
C SER A 324 15.47 26.04 -8.94
N ALA A 325 14.29 25.48 -8.62
CA ALA A 325 13.26 26.15 -7.83
C ALA A 325 13.68 26.37 -6.36
N GLU A 326 14.68 25.62 -5.86
CA GLU A 326 15.13 25.63 -4.46
C GLU A 326 16.56 26.17 -4.28
N PRO A 327 16.84 27.44 -4.63
CA PRO A 327 18.20 27.98 -4.61
C PRO A 327 18.83 28.04 -3.20
N LYS A 328 18.01 28.16 -2.14
CA LYS A 328 18.47 28.15 -0.75
C LYS A 328 18.96 26.75 -0.35
N SER A 329 18.20 25.71 -0.67
CA SER A 329 18.55 24.32 -0.39
C SER A 329 19.82 23.92 -1.15
N ILE A 330 19.97 24.35 -2.41
CA ILE A 330 21.20 24.14 -3.20
C ILE A 330 22.40 24.81 -2.52
N ALA A 331 22.25 26.05 -2.07
CA ALA A 331 23.34 26.78 -1.39
C ALA A 331 23.75 26.12 -0.07
N GLU A 332 22.77 25.60 0.68
CA GLU A 332 23.00 24.89 1.94
C GLU A 332 23.74 23.56 1.72
N LEU A 333 23.31 22.75 0.74
CA LEU A 333 23.98 21.50 0.38
C LEU A 333 25.46 21.76 -0.05
N ARG A 334 25.71 22.81 -0.83
CA ARG A 334 27.07 23.23 -1.20
C ARG A 334 27.91 23.62 0.01
N ALA A 335 27.35 24.40 0.92
CA ALA A 335 28.03 24.79 2.15
C ALA A 335 28.42 23.59 3.01
N ARG A 336 27.71 22.49 2.87
CA ARG A 336 27.97 21.20 3.53
C ARG A 336 28.89 20.28 2.73
N GLY A 337 29.40 20.72 1.58
CA GLY A 337 30.40 20.01 0.77
C GLY A 337 29.80 19.02 -0.26
N VAL A 338 28.54 19.17 -0.61
CA VAL A 338 27.92 18.40 -1.72
C VAL A 338 28.17 19.17 -3.02
N ASP A 339 28.61 18.46 -4.07
CA ASP A 339 28.84 19.04 -5.40
C ASP A 339 27.53 19.07 -6.20
N VAL A 340 26.67 20.06 -5.89
CA VAL A 340 25.33 20.21 -6.44
C VAL A 340 25.18 21.50 -7.24
N TYR A 341 24.53 21.43 -8.41
CA TYR A 341 24.29 22.57 -9.30
C TYR A 341 22.81 22.65 -9.67
N PRO A 342 22.29 23.89 -9.87
CA PRO A 342 20.93 24.06 -10.33
C PRO A 342 20.76 23.55 -11.77
N ALA A 343 19.64 22.94 -12.06
CA ALA A 343 19.25 22.60 -13.43
C ALA A 343 19.06 23.88 -14.26
N HIS A 344 19.53 23.85 -15.50
CA HIS A 344 19.29 24.95 -16.44
C HIS A 344 17.90 24.76 -17.07
N LYS A 345 16.92 25.54 -16.63
CA LYS A 345 15.54 25.52 -17.14
C LYS A 345 15.35 26.63 -18.16
N GLY A 346 14.94 26.26 -19.40
CA GLY A 346 14.41 27.18 -20.41
C GLY A 346 12.88 27.10 -20.50
N PRO A 347 12.22 27.93 -21.32
CA PRO A 347 10.82 27.73 -21.67
C PRO A 347 10.61 26.31 -22.19
N ASP A 348 9.56 25.64 -21.73
CA ASP A 348 9.19 24.26 -22.13
C ASP A 348 10.28 23.20 -21.88
N SER A 349 11.24 23.46 -20.95
CA SER A 349 12.36 22.56 -20.68
C SER A 349 11.93 21.14 -20.28
N VAL A 350 10.77 20.98 -19.64
CA VAL A 350 10.21 19.66 -19.26
C VAL A 350 9.79 18.91 -20.52
N LEU A 351 9.00 19.54 -21.38
CA LEU A 351 8.55 18.97 -22.66
C LEU A 351 9.75 18.60 -23.56
N PHE A 352 10.72 19.48 -23.68
CA PHE A 352 11.92 19.27 -24.47
C PHE A 352 12.82 18.15 -23.91
N GLY A 353 12.87 18.00 -22.59
CA GLY A 353 13.63 16.92 -21.94
C GLY A 353 12.98 15.55 -22.07
N ILE A 354 11.67 15.50 -22.35
CA ILE A 354 10.92 14.26 -22.55
C ILE A 354 10.98 13.78 -24.00
N GLN A 355 11.12 14.68 -24.98
CA GLN A 355 11.30 14.36 -26.40
C GLN A 355 12.72 13.88 -26.71
#